data_c3ad79da576330903392243d547d4e68
#
_entry.id   c3ad79da576330903392243d547d4e68
#
_cell.length_a   1.000
_cell.length_b   1.000
_cell.length_c   1.000
_cell.angle_alpha   90.00
_cell.angle_beta   90.00
_cell.angle_gamma   90.00
#
_symmetry.space_group_name_H-M   'P 1'
#
loop_
_entity.id
_entity.type
_entity.pdbx_description
1 polymer ?
#
loop_
_entity_poly.entity_id
_entity_poly.type
_entity_poly.pdbx_seq_one_letter_code
_entity_poly.pdbx_strand_id
1 'polypeptide(L)'
;MKIFIITMDDPVQTRKFIKHIIDHRKSDFIGLAVSKGDRLTIGNKKSKFIYVISLSLIMGLPAFIKNTWIMIADKTKRKMAKIGLAKDPSIKAYAETRGIPVWNINTPNQTTFRNELTRMEPDLIINQSQSIIKKELLNIPKIGVINRHNALLPQNRGRLTPFWVLYKGEKKTGVSIHFVEE
;
A
#
# COMPACT_ATOMS: atom_id res chain seq x y z
N MET A 1 21.43 5.25 -3.85
CA MET A 1 20.74 4.95 -2.57
C MET A 1 19.99 3.65 -2.73
N LYS A 2 20.05 2.73 -1.75
CA LYS A 2 19.33 1.45 -1.80
C LYS A 2 17.92 1.63 -1.22
N ILE A 3 16.90 1.70 -2.07
CA ILE A 3 15.50 1.87 -1.63
C ILE A 3 14.75 0.55 -1.75
N PHE A 4 14.02 0.17 -0.71
CA PHE A 4 13.10 -0.95 -0.72
C PHE A 4 11.66 -0.47 -0.57
N ILE A 5 10.72 -1.08 -1.31
CA ILE A 5 9.29 -0.73 -1.23
C ILE A 5 8.51 -1.86 -0.59
N ILE A 6 7.70 -1.56 0.42
CA ILE A 6 6.68 -2.46 0.98
C ILE A 6 5.31 -1.85 0.65
N THR A 7 4.49 -2.55 -0.12
CA THR A 7 3.21 -2.00 -0.58
C THR A 7 2.12 -3.05 -0.64
N MET A 8 0.89 -2.61 -0.79
CA MET A 8 -0.22 -3.44 -1.25
C MET A 8 -0.46 -3.20 -2.74
N ASP A 9 -0.96 -4.20 -3.44
CA ASP A 9 -1.32 -4.06 -4.84
C ASP A 9 -2.79 -3.62 -4.98
N ASP A 10 -3.05 -2.37 -4.61
CA ASP A 10 -4.35 -1.73 -4.69
C ASP A 10 -4.44 -0.85 -5.96
N PRO A 11 -5.34 -1.17 -6.91
CA PRO A 11 -5.47 -0.43 -8.17
C PRO A 11 -6.03 0.98 -8.01
N VAL A 12 -6.69 1.27 -6.89
CA VAL A 12 -7.35 2.56 -6.64
C VAL A 12 -6.38 3.59 -6.06
N GLN A 13 -5.59 3.20 -5.05
CA GLN A 13 -4.84 4.16 -4.24
C GLN A 13 -3.32 4.06 -4.39
N THR A 14 -2.75 2.84 -4.25
CA THR A 14 -1.30 2.71 -4.09
C THR A 14 -0.56 2.49 -5.41
N ARG A 15 -1.13 1.74 -6.34
CA ARG A 15 -0.45 1.30 -7.57
C ARG A 15 0.07 2.47 -8.41
N LYS A 16 -0.76 3.50 -8.64
CA LYS A 16 -0.36 4.67 -9.44
C LYS A 16 0.82 5.40 -8.81
N PHE A 17 0.78 5.59 -7.49
CA PHE A 17 1.85 6.24 -6.74
C PHE A 17 3.16 5.45 -6.81
N ILE A 18 3.11 4.14 -6.57
CA ILE A 18 4.31 3.29 -6.61
C ILE A 18 4.92 3.24 -8.01
N LYS A 19 4.09 3.12 -9.06
CA LYS A 19 4.58 3.19 -10.45
C LYS A 19 5.30 4.49 -10.74
N HIS A 20 4.72 5.61 -10.31
CA HIS A 20 5.32 6.93 -10.50
C HIS A 20 6.70 7.04 -9.83
N ILE A 21 6.83 6.57 -8.59
CA ILE A 21 8.13 6.57 -7.90
C ILE A 21 9.15 5.69 -8.63
N ILE A 22 8.75 4.48 -9.03
CA ILE A 22 9.64 3.54 -9.74
C ILE A 22 10.13 4.17 -11.05
N ASP A 23 9.27 4.84 -11.81
CA ASP A 23 9.66 5.44 -13.08
C ASP A 23 10.68 6.57 -12.93
N HIS A 24 10.61 7.33 -11.83
CA HIS A 24 11.50 8.45 -11.58
C HIS A 24 12.84 8.07 -10.94
N ARG A 25 12.92 6.94 -10.24
CA ARG A 25 14.08 6.54 -9.43
C ARG A 25 14.47 5.08 -9.62
N LYS A 26 14.25 4.52 -10.81
CA LYS A 26 14.41 3.09 -11.10
C LYS A 26 15.72 2.50 -10.60
N SER A 27 16.83 3.20 -10.76
CA SER A 27 18.18 2.73 -10.38
C SER A 27 18.40 2.60 -8.87
N ASP A 28 17.57 3.23 -8.07
CA ASP A 28 17.71 3.22 -6.61
C ASP A 28 16.98 2.05 -5.96
N PHE A 29 16.03 1.41 -6.67
CA PHE A 29 15.21 0.34 -6.08
C PHE A 29 15.91 -1.00 -6.13
N ILE A 30 16.13 -1.58 -4.94
CA ILE A 30 16.73 -2.92 -4.76
C ILE A 30 15.69 -4.02 -4.63
N GLY A 31 14.41 -3.67 -4.42
CA GLY A 31 13.33 -4.65 -4.31
C GLY A 31 11.98 -4.05 -3.93
N LEU A 32 10.95 -4.87 -4.12
CA LEU A 32 9.57 -4.55 -3.79
C LEU A 32 8.88 -5.74 -3.13
N ALA A 33 8.23 -5.52 -1.99
CA ALA A 33 7.38 -6.52 -1.34
C ALA A 33 5.90 -6.15 -1.48
N VAL A 34 5.12 -7.11 -1.98
CA VAL A 34 3.65 -7.00 -2.02
C VAL A 34 3.07 -7.71 -0.81
N SER A 35 2.52 -6.95 0.12
CA SER A 35 1.88 -7.45 1.33
C SER A 35 0.39 -7.73 1.07
N LYS A 36 -0.12 -8.79 1.68
CA LYS A 36 -1.57 -9.00 1.78
C LYS A 36 -2.12 -7.95 2.74
N GLY A 37 -3.01 -7.08 2.26
CA GLY A 37 -3.64 -6.08 3.12
C GLY A 37 -4.48 -6.70 4.22
N ASP A 38 -4.44 -6.12 5.40
CA ASP A 38 -5.39 -6.45 6.47
C ASP A 38 -6.77 -5.86 6.13
N ARG A 39 -7.80 -6.69 6.19
CA ARG A 39 -9.17 -6.20 6.08
C ARG A 39 -9.49 -5.37 7.31
N LEU A 40 -10.18 -4.25 7.11
CA LEU A 40 -10.75 -3.50 8.22
C LEU A 40 -11.74 -4.41 8.96
N THR A 41 -11.51 -4.57 10.26
CA THR A 41 -12.49 -5.17 11.17
C THR A 41 -13.32 -4.05 11.77
N ILE A 42 -14.63 -4.14 11.65
CA ILE A 42 -15.56 -3.22 12.32
C ILE A 42 -16.14 -3.98 13.51
N GLY A 43 -15.74 -3.59 14.71
CA GLY A 43 -16.05 -4.33 15.93
C GLY A 43 -15.41 -5.73 15.93
N ASN A 44 -16.00 -6.66 16.68
CA ASN A 44 -15.50 -8.04 16.80
C ASN A 44 -15.93 -8.97 15.65
N LYS A 45 -16.71 -8.48 14.68
CA LYS A 45 -17.24 -9.30 13.56
C LYS A 45 -16.59 -8.93 12.24
N LYS A 46 -15.97 -9.92 11.58
CA LYS A 46 -15.44 -9.82 10.21
C LYS A 46 -16.55 -10.00 9.17
N SER A 47 -17.58 -9.14 9.18
CA SER A 47 -18.66 -9.24 8.21
C SER A 47 -18.31 -8.48 6.93
N LYS A 48 -18.26 -9.19 5.80
CA LYS A 48 -18.04 -8.58 4.47
C LYS A 48 -19.16 -7.60 4.13
N PHE A 49 -20.39 -7.89 4.54
CA PHE A 49 -21.56 -7.07 4.26
C PHE A 49 -21.49 -5.72 4.98
N ILE A 50 -21.24 -5.74 6.29
CA ILE A 50 -21.05 -4.51 7.09
C ILE A 50 -19.90 -3.67 6.52
N TYR A 51 -18.80 -4.30 6.12
CA TYR A 51 -17.67 -3.60 5.50
C TYR A 51 -18.07 -2.90 4.19
N VAL A 52 -18.82 -3.56 3.32
CA VAL A 52 -19.29 -3.00 2.04
C VAL A 52 -20.22 -1.80 2.27
N ILE A 53 -21.18 -1.94 3.18
CA ILE A 53 -22.10 -0.84 3.54
C ILE A 53 -21.31 0.34 4.12
N SER A 54 -20.41 0.08 5.07
CA SER A 54 -19.60 1.14 5.67
C SER A 54 -18.77 1.88 4.64
N LEU A 55 -18.14 1.17 3.68
CA LEU A 55 -17.39 1.80 2.60
C LEU A 55 -18.28 2.65 1.70
N SER A 56 -19.49 2.17 1.34
CA SER A 56 -20.41 2.94 0.49
C SER A 56 -20.89 4.23 1.17
N LEU A 57 -21.11 4.19 2.47
CA LEU A 57 -21.46 5.37 3.27
C LEU A 57 -20.31 6.36 3.41
N ILE A 58 -19.09 5.85 3.66
CA ILE A 58 -17.90 6.69 3.85
C ILE A 58 -17.48 7.38 2.54
N MET A 59 -17.55 6.68 1.42
CA MET A 59 -17.07 7.19 0.13
C MET A 59 -18.13 7.95 -0.64
N GLY A 60 -19.41 7.76 -0.31
CA GLY A 60 -20.55 8.13 -1.13
C GLY A 60 -20.77 7.18 -2.32
N LEU A 61 -22.01 7.05 -2.72
CA LEU A 61 -22.45 6.06 -3.73
C LEU A 61 -21.71 6.18 -5.09
N PRO A 62 -21.52 7.39 -5.67
CA PRO A 62 -20.82 7.51 -6.96
C PRO A 62 -19.36 7.04 -6.90
N ALA A 63 -18.63 7.42 -5.86
CA ALA A 63 -17.23 7.00 -5.67
C ALA A 63 -17.12 5.50 -5.37
N PHE A 64 -18.07 4.96 -4.61
CA PHE A 64 -18.15 3.53 -4.34
C PHE A 64 -18.34 2.72 -5.62
N ILE A 65 -19.31 3.10 -6.47
CA ILE A 65 -19.57 2.45 -7.77
C ILE A 65 -18.31 2.52 -8.66
N LYS A 66 -17.72 3.71 -8.81
CA LYS A 66 -16.51 3.90 -9.62
C LYS A 66 -15.37 2.99 -9.14
N ASN A 67 -15.09 2.95 -7.85
CA ASN A 67 -14.02 2.13 -7.30
C ASN A 67 -14.30 0.62 -7.44
N THR A 68 -15.56 0.22 -7.29
CA THR A 68 -15.99 -1.17 -7.52
C THR A 68 -15.73 -1.58 -8.97
N TRP A 69 -16.07 -0.75 -9.94
CA TRP A 69 -15.76 -0.98 -11.36
C TRP A 69 -14.26 -1.11 -11.63
N ILE A 70 -13.43 -0.24 -11.03
CA ILE A 70 -11.97 -0.33 -11.15
C ILE A 70 -11.48 -1.68 -10.61
N MET A 71 -11.98 -2.14 -9.46
CA MET A 71 -11.60 -3.42 -8.86
C MET A 71 -12.04 -4.62 -9.72
N ILE A 72 -13.23 -4.58 -10.29
CA ILE A 72 -13.74 -5.62 -11.20
C ILE A 72 -12.88 -5.66 -12.47
N ALA A 73 -12.66 -4.52 -13.10
CA ALA A 73 -11.86 -4.42 -14.32
C ALA A 73 -10.40 -4.92 -14.08
N ASP A 74 -9.80 -4.57 -12.94
CA ASP A 74 -8.48 -5.05 -12.56
C ASP A 74 -8.46 -6.57 -12.40
N LYS A 75 -9.44 -7.13 -11.68
CA LYS A 75 -9.56 -8.58 -11.49
C LYS A 75 -9.75 -9.32 -12.81
N THR A 76 -10.55 -8.77 -13.71
CA THR A 76 -10.75 -9.34 -15.06
C THR A 76 -9.46 -9.31 -15.87
N LYS A 77 -8.77 -8.17 -15.91
CA LYS A 77 -7.49 -8.04 -16.61
C LYS A 77 -6.44 -9.02 -16.08
N ARG A 78 -6.36 -9.22 -14.77
CA ARG A 78 -5.46 -10.23 -14.16
C ARG A 78 -5.81 -11.65 -14.57
N LYS A 79 -7.10 -11.98 -14.68
CA LYS A 79 -7.53 -13.30 -15.20
C LYS A 79 -7.14 -13.47 -16.66
N MET A 80 -7.36 -12.45 -17.50
CA MET A 80 -6.98 -12.46 -18.90
C MET A 80 -5.44 -12.55 -19.07
N ALA A 81 -4.69 -11.88 -18.21
CA ALA A 81 -3.23 -11.95 -18.23
C ALA A 81 -2.70 -13.38 -17.95
N LYS A 82 -3.35 -14.14 -17.08
CA LYS A 82 -2.98 -15.54 -16.78
C LYS A 82 -3.11 -16.48 -17.97
N ILE A 83 -3.97 -16.15 -18.92
CA ILE A 83 -4.19 -16.92 -20.16
C ILE A 83 -3.59 -16.23 -21.39
N GLY A 84 -2.72 -15.24 -21.17
CA GLY A 84 -1.99 -14.56 -22.25
C GLY A 84 -2.78 -13.52 -23.05
N LEU A 85 -4.04 -13.24 -22.71
CA LEU A 85 -4.91 -12.32 -23.46
C LEU A 85 -4.78 -10.85 -23.05
N ALA A 86 -4.02 -10.53 -22.00
CA ALA A 86 -3.78 -9.16 -21.56
C ALA A 86 -2.45 -9.03 -20.83
N LYS A 87 -1.94 -7.80 -20.68
CA LYS A 87 -0.81 -7.52 -19.79
C LYS A 87 -1.30 -7.52 -18.33
N ASP A 88 -0.54 -8.15 -17.44
CA ASP A 88 -0.85 -8.12 -16.00
C ASP A 88 -0.75 -6.68 -15.49
N PRO A 89 -1.85 -6.10 -14.97
CA PRO A 89 -1.85 -4.72 -14.47
C PRO A 89 -1.20 -4.58 -13.10
N SER A 90 -0.79 -5.69 -12.45
CA SER A 90 -0.28 -5.71 -11.08
C SER A 90 0.98 -4.88 -10.90
N ILE A 91 1.20 -4.41 -9.67
CA ILE A 91 2.46 -3.75 -9.32
C ILE A 91 3.63 -4.72 -9.37
N LYS A 92 3.38 -6.01 -9.10
CA LYS A 92 4.36 -7.07 -9.23
C LYS A 92 4.89 -7.14 -10.68
N ALA A 93 4.02 -7.39 -11.64
CA ALA A 93 4.41 -7.46 -13.05
C ALA A 93 5.08 -6.18 -13.54
N TYR A 94 4.62 -5.03 -13.06
CA TYR A 94 5.21 -3.73 -13.38
C TYR A 94 6.65 -3.60 -12.88
N ALA A 95 6.95 -4.04 -11.66
CA ALA A 95 8.30 -4.00 -11.09
C ALA A 95 9.21 -5.02 -11.78
N GLU A 96 8.73 -6.26 -12.02
CA GLU A 96 9.47 -7.32 -12.69
C GLU A 96 9.90 -6.92 -14.10
N THR A 97 9.03 -6.26 -14.89
CA THR A 97 9.39 -5.76 -16.24
C THR A 97 10.48 -4.67 -16.23
N ARG A 98 10.78 -4.14 -15.06
CA ARG A 98 11.84 -3.15 -14.83
C ARG A 98 13.08 -3.72 -14.16
N GLY A 99 13.14 -5.04 -13.98
CA GLY A 99 14.24 -5.73 -13.33
C GLY A 99 14.30 -5.56 -11.82
N ILE A 100 13.21 -5.12 -11.18
CA ILE A 100 13.13 -4.98 -9.73
C ILE A 100 12.62 -6.30 -9.14
N PRO A 101 13.38 -6.98 -8.26
CA PRO A 101 12.94 -8.20 -7.60
C PRO A 101 11.69 -8.00 -6.76
N VAL A 102 10.77 -8.98 -6.77
CA VAL A 102 9.49 -8.86 -6.06
C VAL A 102 9.23 -10.03 -5.12
N TRP A 103 8.88 -9.71 -3.89
CA TRP A 103 8.45 -10.66 -2.84
C TRP A 103 6.95 -10.57 -2.60
N ASN A 104 6.30 -11.72 -2.47
CA ASN A 104 4.93 -11.78 -1.95
C ASN A 104 4.98 -12.16 -0.48
N ILE A 105 4.51 -11.29 0.39
CA ILE A 105 4.57 -11.47 1.84
C ILE A 105 3.17 -11.43 2.46
N ASN A 106 2.99 -12.12 3.57
CA ASN A 106 1.73 -12.03 4.33
C ASN A 106 1.72 -10.77 5.19
N THR A 107 2.82 -10.53 5.90
CA THR A 107 3.03 -9.33 6.72
C THR A 107 4.49 -8.89 6.64
N PRO A 108 4.77 -7.58 6.68
CA PRO A 108 6.15 -7.08 6.72
C PRO A 108 6.96 -7.57 7.93
N ASN A 109 6.28 -7.91 9.02
CA ASN A 109 6.94 -8.28 10.26
C ASN A 109 7.35 -9.77 10.35
N GLN A 110 7.11 -10.58 9.33
CA GLN A 110 7.51 -11.99 9.34
C GLN A 110 9.04 -12.13 9.34
N THR A 111 9.56 -13.02 10.19
CA THR A 111 11.00 -13.17 10.43
C THR A 111 11.78 -13.52 9.16
N THR A 112 11.27 -14.41 8.33
CA THR A 112 11.91 -14.80 7.07
C THR A 112 12.15 -13.60 6.16
N PHE A 113 11.14 -12.75 5.99
CA PHE A 113 11.25 -11.54 5.17
C PHE A 113 12.20 -10.51 5.79
N ARG A 114 12.14 -10.31 7.11
CA ARG A 114 13.08 -9.40 7.79
C ARG A 114 14.53 -9.81 7.61
N ASN A 115 14.83 -11.12 7.72
CA ASN A 115 16.18 -11.64 7.51
C ASN A 115 16.70 -11.40 6.09
N GLU A 116 15.85 -11.57 5.08
CA GLU A 116 16.18 -11.21 3.69
C GLU A 116 16.43 -9.71 3.53
N LEU A 117 15.55 -8.90 4.09
CA LEU A 117 15.66 -7.44 4.02
C LEU A 117 16.94 -6.94 4.70
N THR A 118 17.32 -7.53 5.84
CA THR A 118 18.58 -7.22 6.53
C THR A 118 19.81 -7.51 5.65
N ARG A 119 19.80 -8.63 4.91
CA ARG A 119 20.91 -8.99 4.00
C ARG A 119 21.02 -8.03 2.81
N MET A 120 19.92 -7.39 2.41
CA MET A 120 19.91 -6.42 1.32
C MET A 120 20.51 -5.06 1.73
N GLU A 121 20.56 -4.77 3.03
CA GLU A 121 21.06 -3.52 3.60
C GLU A 121 20.42 -2.27 2.96
N PRO A 122 19.09 -2.10 3.01
CA PRO A 122 18.44 -0.93 2.46
C PRO A 122 18.87 0.34 3.20
N ASP A 123 19.04 1.43 2.47
CA ASP A 123 19.20 2.74 3.08
C ASP A 123 17.86 3.30 3.55
N LEU A 124 16.81 3.12 2.75
CA LEU A 124 15.46 3.64 3.00
C LEU A 124 14.40 2.60 2.66
N ILE A 125 13.36 2.51 3.49
CA ILE A 125 12.17 1.72 3.17
C ILE A 125 10.97 2.67 2.98
N ILE A 126 10.28 2.52 1.84
CA ILE A 126 8.99 3.19 1.59
C ILE A 126 7.88 2.20 1.93
N ASN A 127 7.14 2.47 3.02
CA ASN A 127 6.02 1.63 3.43
C ASN A 127 4.68 2.22 2.96
N GLN A 128 3.96 1.44 2.18
CA GLN A 128 2.58 1.70 1.75
C GLN A 128 1.69 0.49 2.02
N SER A 129 2.06 -0.34 2.98
CA SER A 129 1.21 -1.40 3.49
C SER A 129 0.26 -0.86 4.57
N GLN A 130 -0.80 -1.63 4.86
CA GLN A 130 -1.70 -1.29 5.98
C GLN A 130 -1.25 -1.91 7.31
N SER A 131 -0.14 -2.64 7.30
CA SER A 131 0.38 -3.30 8.49
C SER A 131 1.13 -2.31 9.37
N ILE A 132 0.96 -2.46 10.67
CA ILE A 132 1.81 -1.77 11.65
C ILE A 132 3.22 -2.34 11.53
N ILE A 133 4.20 -1.49 11.35
CA ILE A 133 5.61 -1.86 11.29
C ILE A 133 6.16 -1.93 12.71
N LYS A 134 6.75 -3.07 13.06
CA LYS A 134 7.34 -3.29 14.37
C LYS A 134 8.80 -2.82 14.43
N LYS A 135 9.30 -2.58 15.63
CA LYS A 135 10.65 -2.09 15.94
C LYS A 135 11.75 -2.85 15.19
N GLU A 136 11.64 -4.17 15.13
CA GLU A 136 12.67 -5.00 14.50
C GLU A 136 12.80 -4.73 12.99
N LEU A 137 11.75 -4.23 12.33
CA LEU A 137 11.82 -3.82 10.95
C LEU A 137 12.23 -2.36 10.81
N LEU A 138 11.79 -1.49 11.73
CA LEU A 138 12.15 -0.07 11.74
C LEU A 138 13.68 0.13 11.83
N ASN A 139 14.37 -0.77 12.51
CA ASN A 139 15.82 -0.72 12.73
C ASN A 139 16.66 -1.33 11.59
N ILE A 140 16.05 -1.87 10.53
CA ILE A 140 16.80 -2.47 9.41
C ILE A 140 17.40 -1.41 8.48
N PRO A 141 16.66 -0.40 8.00
CA PRO A 141 17.20 0.57 7.06
C PRO A 141 18.09 1.59 7.76
N LYS A 142 19.17 2.03 7.08
CA LYS A 142 20.15 2.99 7.63
C LYS A 142 19.54 4.36 7.91
N ILE A 143 18.64 4.85 7.05
CA ILE A 143 18.00 6.16 7.17
C ILE A 143 16.67 6.03 7.94
N GLY A 144 15.89 5.00 7.64
CA GLY A 144 14.61 4.75 8.30
C GLY A 144 13.52 4.27 7.36
N VAL A 145 12.31 4.18 7.92
CA VAL A 145 11.09 3.81 7.19
C VAL A 145 10.22 5.03 7.04
N ILE A 146 9.85 5.39 5.80
CA ILE A 146 8.91 6.48 5.54
C ILE A 146 7.55 5.94 5.08
N ASN A 147 6.49 6.66 5.43
CA ASN A 147 5.13 6.37 5.01
C ASN A 147 4.47 7.60 4.41
N ARG A 148 3.64 7.38 3.38
CA ARG A 148 2.74 8.40 2.85
C ARG A 148 1.38 8.26 3.51
N HIS A 149 0.98 9.26 4.25
CA HIS A 149 -0.28 9.34 4.95
C HIS A 149 -1.25 10.29 4.22
N ASN A 150 -2.48 9.84 3.96
CA ASN A 150 -3.47 10.59 3.18
C ASN A 150 -4.26 11.59 4.05
N ALA A 151 -3.58 12.33 4.89
CA ALA A 151 -4.10 13.45 5.65
C ALA A 151 -2.96 14.35 6.13
N LEU A 152 -3.31 15.52 6.65
CA LEU A 152 -2.38 16.38 7.35
C LEU A 152 -2.12 15.81 8.75
N LEU A 153 -0.86 15.48 9.03
CA LEU A 153 -0.41 15.11 10.37
C LEU A 153 -0.05 16.40 11.17
N PRO A 154 -0.19 16.37 12.49
CA PRO A 154 -0.55 15.24 13.36
C PRO A 154 -2.04 14.98 13.56
N GLN A 155 -2.95 15.74 12.92
CA GLN A 155 -4.38 15.71 13.26
C GLN A 155 -5.02 14.35 12.94
N ASN A 156 -5.08 13.90 11.74
CA ASN A 156 -5.83 12.73 11.34
C ASN A 156 -4.96 11.47 11.27
N ARG A 157 -4.45 11.02 12.42
CA ARG A 157 -3.67 9.78 12.55
C ARG A 157 -4.53 8.54 12.36
N GLY A 158 -3.89 7.42 12.04
CA GLY A 158 -4.53 6.11 11.94
C GLY A 158 -5.17 5.82 10.59
N ARG A 159 -6.21 4.99 10.58
CA ARG A 159 -6.89 4.51 9.37
C ARG A 159 -8.10 5.39 9.02
N LEU A 160 -8.60 5.24 7.78
CA LEU A 160 -9.79 5.94 7.27
C LEU A 160 -9.66 7.47 7.31
N THR A 161 -8.50 7.99 7.06
CA THR A 161 -8.21 9.42 7.17
C THR A 161 -9.15 10.33 6.38
N PRO A 162 -9.57 10.01 5.14
CA PRO A 162 -10.56 10.82 4.44
C PRO A 162 -11.92 10.89 5.16
N PHE A 163 -12.31 9.80 5.82
CA PHE A 163 -13.54 9.80 6.64
C PHE A 163 -13.44 10.77 7.82
N TRP A 164 -12.33 10.75 8.54
CA TRP A 164 -12.16 11.62 9.70
C TRP A 164 -12.12 13.10 9.32
N VAL A 165 -11.49 13.44 8.19
CA VAL A 165 -11.48 14.80 7.64
C VAL A 165 -12.90 15.29 7.38
N LEU A 166 -13.72 14.46 6.70
CA LEU A 166 -15.11 14.80 6.40
C LEU A 166 -15.98 14.84 7.66
N TYR A 167 -15.83 13.86 8.55
CA TYR A 167 -16.60 13.77 9.80
C TYR A 167 -16.38 14.99 10.71
N LYS A 168 -15.15 15.48 10.77
CA LYS A 168 -14.79 16.68 11.55
C LYS A 168 -15.15 17.99 10.85
N GLY A 169 -15.66 17.93 9.61
CA GLY A 169 -15.98 19.13 8.82
C GLY A 169 -14.74 19.94 8.42
N GLU A 170 -13.56 19.31 8.37
CA GLU A 170 -12.32 19.99 7.96
C GLU A 170 -12.40 20.44 6.50
N LYS A 171 -12.15 21.71 6.24
CA LYS A 171 -12.20 22.29 4.90
C LYS A 171 -10.92 22.07 4.09
N LYS A 172 -9.83 21.64 4.73
CA LYS A 172 -8.53 21.39 4.12
C LYS A 172 -8.03 20.02 4.52
N THR A 173 -7.42 19.33 3.57
CA THR A 173 -6.67 18.11 3.81
C THR A 173 -5.46 18.06 2.89
N GLY A 174 -4.63 17.05 3.04
CA GLY A 174 -3.41 16.92 2.24
C GLY A 174 -2.81 15.54 2.35
N VAL A 175 -1.54 15.46 2.01
CA VAL A 175 -0.73 14.25 2.13
C VAL A 175 0.50 14.59 2.97
N SER A 176 0.80 13.77 3.96
CA SER A 176 2.02 13.86 4.76
C SER A 176 2.95 12.71 4.43
N ILE A 177 4.23 13.02 4.24
CA ILE A 177 5.29 12.01 4.21
C ILE A 177 6.07 12.16 5.52
N HIS A 178 6.17 11.08 6.26
CA HIS A 178 6.80 11.10 7.57
C HIS A 178 7.60 9.82 7.82
N PHE A 179 8.58 9.90 8.69
CA PHE A 179 9.21 8.71 9.24
C PHE A 179 8.23 7.95 10.12
N VAL A 180 8.28 6.62 10.03
CA VAL A 180 7.50 5.73 10.90
C VAL A 180 8.31 5.52 12.17
N GLU A 181 7.70 5.88 13.29
CA GLU A 181 8.21 5.68 14.64
C GLU A 181 7.34 4.67 15.41
N GLU A 182 7.83 4.17 16.54
CA GLU A 182 7.07 3.27 17.43
C GLU A 182 5.80 3.91 18.01
#